data_c0d202a99af0df530e671ecc65bd95be
#
_entry.id   c0d202a99af0df530e671ecc65bd95be
#
_cell.length_a   1.000
_cell.length_b   1.000
_cell.length_c   1.000
_cell.angle_alpha   90.00
_cell.angle_beta   90.00
_cell.angle_gamma   90.00
#
_symmetry.space_group_name_H-M   'P 1'
#
loop_
_entity.id
_entity.type
_entity.pdbx_description
1 polymer ?
#
loop_
_entity_poly.entity_id
_entity_poly.type
_entity_poly.pdbx_seq_one_letter_code
_entity_poly.pdbx_strand_id
1 'polypeptide(L)'
;MKFISQILLISSFLFCSFSGKAQNETENLVQTLQTANFSNLLSFWDAVAEVNIVDQVSQKQLASLQANQQLQLFFSNKNIVGFEKSAERKLGTTIYITGKLLSAQAKYNISMLLQESKKGIAIVSIRVN
;
A
#
# COMPACT_ATOMS: atom_id res chain seq x y z
N MET A 1 5.47 41.32 14.16
CA MET A 1 5.24 39.99 14.69
C MET A 1 4.18 39.20 13.93
N LYS A 2 3.06 39.81 13.61
CA LYS A 2 2.02 39.08 12.83
C LYS A 2 2.48 38.67 11.42
N PHE A 3 3.39 39.39 10.82
CA PHE A 3 3.90 39.09 9.48
C PHE A 3 4.78 37.84 9.43
N ILE A 4 5.59 37.62 10.46
CA ILE A 4 6.49 36.46 10.55
C ILE A 4 5.68 35.18 10.70
N SER A 5 4.63 35.23 11.50
CA SER A 5 3.72 34.11 11.70
C SER A 5 3.00 33.69 10.43
N GLN A 6 2.57 34.65 9.62
CA GLN A 6 1.92 34.39 8.34
C GLN A 6 2.87 33.80 7.30
N ILE A 7 4.09 34.30 7.26
CA ILE A 7 5.12 33.79 6.34
C ILE A 7 5.47 32.33 6.67
N LEU A 8 5.58 31.99 7.94
CA LEU A 8 5.83 30.63 8.39
C LEU A 8 4.69 29.68 8.01
N LEU A 9 3.45 30.13 8.12
CA LEU A 9 2.27 29.36 7.73
C LEU A 9 2.25 29.07 6.23
N ILE A 10 2.57 30.06 5.41
CA ILE A 10 2.61 29.93 3.95
C ILE A 10 3.73 28.98 3.54
N SER A 11 4.89 29.07 4.17
CA SER A 11 6.03 28.18 3.92
C SER A 11 5.70 26.73 4.26
N SER A 12 5.04 26.49 5.37
CA SER A 12 4.60 25.16 5.78
C SER A 12 3.58 24.58 4.80
N PHE A 13 2.66 25.39 4.33
CA PHE A 13 1.65 24.98 3.36
C PHE A 13 2.27 24.61 2.00
N LEU A 14 3.23 25.39 1.53
CA LEU A 14 3.97 25.12 0.30
C LEU A 14 4.73 23.79 0.38
N PHE A 15 5.29 23.49 1.53
CA PHE A 15 6.02 22.25 1.75
C PHE A 15 5.09 21.03 1.68
N CYS A 16 3.88 21.13 2.24
CA CYS A 16 2.89 20.07 2.18
C CYS A 16 2.37 19.81 0.76
N SER A 17 2.23 20.87 -0.05
CA SER A 17 1.77 20.70 -1.43
C SER A 17 2.82 20.09 -2.35
N PHE A 18 4.09 20.11 -1.95
CA PHE A 18 5.19 19.56 -2.75
C PHE A 18 5.26 18.03 -2.69
N SER A 19 4.76 17.41 -1.63
CA SER A 19 4.79 15.94 -1.47
C SER A 19 3.56 15.23 -2.04
N GLY A 20 2.72 15.91 -2.66
CA GLY A 20 1.50 15.79 -3.37
C GLY A 20 0.85 14.44 -3.58
N LYS A 21 0.73 14.13 -4.84
CA LYS A 21 -0.20 13.17 -5.39
C LYS A 21 0.12 11.72 -5.01
N ALA A 22 1.41 11.35 -5.04
CA ALA A 22 1.85 9.99 -4.72
C ALA A 22 1.62 9.65 -3.25
N GLN A 23 1.80 10.61 -2.35
CA GLN A 23 1.59 10.40 -0.92
C GLN A 23 0.10 10.17 -0.61
N ASN A 24 -0.80 10.90 -1.26
CA ASN A 24 -2.23 10.72 -1.09
C ASN A 24 -2.70 9.35 -1.58
N GLU A 25 -2.15 8.88 -2.69
CA GLU A 25 -2.47 7.57 -3.21
C GLU A 25 -1.96 6.46 -2.30
N THR A 26 -0.76 6.63 -1.75
CA THR A 26 -0.19 5.67 -0.80
C THR A 26 -1.02 5.60 0.47
N GLU A 27 -1.45 6.74 1.01
CA GLU A 27 -2.34 6.78 2.17
C GLU A 27 -3.68 6.12 1.89
N ASN A 28 -4.23 6.32 0.72
CA ASN A 28 -5.47 5.68 0.29
C ASN A 28 -5.30 4.16 0.22
N LEU A 29 -4.18 3.69 -0.31
CA LEU A 29 -3.87 2.26 -0.34
C LEU A 29 -3.76 1.68 1.07
N VAL A 30 -3.06 2.36 1.97
CA VAL A 30 -2.92 1.93 3.37
C VAL A 30 -4.30 1.82 4.02
N GLN A 31 -5.14 2.82 3.84
CA GLN A 31 -6.49 2.84 4.38
C GLN A 31 -7.35 1.72 3.80
N THR A 32 -7.19 1.45 2.52
CA THR A 32 -7.87 0.36 1.82
C THR A 32 -7.53 -1.00 2.44
N LEU A 33 -6.26 -1.21 2.77
CA LEU A 33 -5.82 -2.42 3.45
C LEU A 33 -6.31 -2.49 4.89
N GLN A 34 -6.30 -1.37 5.60
CA GLN A 34 -6.79 -1.31 6.99
C GLN A 34 -8.25 -1.69 7.10
N THR A 35 -9.05 -1.33 6.12
CA THR A 35 -10.48 -1.63 6.09
C THR A 35 -10.80 -2.91 5.33
N ALA A 36 -9.80 -3.60 4.81
CA ALA A 36 -9.95 -4.81 3.99
C ALA A 36 -10.95 -4.62 2.84
N ASN A 37 -10.91 -3.46 2.21
CA ASN A 37 -11.80 -3.12 1.10
C ASN A 37 -11.22 -3.64 -0.21
N PHE A 38 -11.43 -4.90 -0.51
CA PHE A 38 -10.87 -5.54 -1.70
C PHE A 38 -11.49 -5.05 -3.01
N SER A 39 -12.70 -4.51 -2.96
CA SER A 39 -13.29 -3.87 -4.14
C SER A 39 -12.49 -2.65 -4.56
N ASN A 40 -12.04 -1.85 -3.60
CA ASN A 40 -11.19 -0.69 -3.86
C ASN A 40 -9.75 -1.11 -4.16
N LEU A 41 -9.26 -2.14 -3.47
CA LEU A 41 -7.90 -2.65 -3.67
C LEU A 41 -7.67 -3.14 -5.10
N LEU A 42 -8.71 -3.68 -5.73
CA LEU A 42 -8.63 -4.19 -7.10
C LEU A 42 -8.09 -3.13 -8.07
N SER A 43 -8.45 -1.88 -7.87
CA SER A 43 -8.01 -0.78 -8.75
C SER A 43 -6.55 -0.40 -8.58
N PHE A 44 -5.91 -0.84 -7.48
CA PHE A 44 -4.49 -0.53 -7.22
C PHE A 44 -3.53 -1.52 -7.87
N TRP A 45 -3.99 -2.71 -8.23
CA TRP A 45 -3.11 -3.71 -8.83
C TRP A 45 -2.68 -3.31 -10.24
N ASP A 46 -1.41 -3.59 -10.56
CA ASP A 46 -0.96 -3.53 -11.94
C ASP A 46 -1.66 -4.62 -12.76
N ALA A 47 -1.62 -4.50 -14.06
CA ALA A 47 -2.24 -5.48 -14.97
C ALA A 47 -1.71 -6.89 -14.71
N VAL A 48 -0.43 -6.98 -14.37
CA VAL A 48 0.24 -8.23 -14.01
C VAL A 48 1.00 -8.01 -12.70
N ALA A 49 0.84 -8.92 -11.75
CA ALA A 49 1.45 -8.80 -10.44
C ALA A 49 1.99 -10.13 -9.95
N GLU A 50 2.92 -10.06 -8.99
CA GLU A 50 3.45 -11.23 -8.30
C GLU A 50 2.86 -11.28 -6.89
N VAL A 51 2.38 -12.45 -6.49
CA VAL A 51 1.87 -12.69 -5.14
C VAL A 51 2.63 -13.86 -4.52
N ASN A 52 3.26 -13.59 -3.39
CA ASN A 52 4.03 -14.59 -2.65
C ASN A 52 3.50 -14.61 -1.21
N ILE A 53 2.71 -15.62 -0.89
CA ILE A 53 2.07 -15.75 0.42
C ILE A 53 2.69 -16.95 1.14
N VAL A 54 2.93 -16.78 2.44
CA VAL A 54 3.48 -17.82 3.29
C VAL A 54 2.68 -19.14 3.17
N ASP A 55 3.38 -20.25 3.11
CA ASP A 55 2.82 -21.61 2.96
C ASP A 55 2.10 -21.84 1.63
N GLN A 56 2.29 -20.97 0.66
CA GLN A 56 1.74 -21.13 -0.69
C GLN A 56 2.85 -21.04 -1.71
N VAL A 57 2.60 -21.64 -2.87
CA VAL A 57 3.53 -21.54 -4.00
C VAL A 57 3.51 -20.11 -4.53
N SER A 58 4.71 -19.55 -4.71
CA SER A 58 4.84 -18.20 -5.28
C SER A 58 4.25 -18.18 -6.69
N GLN A 59 3.41 -17.20 -6.96
CA GLN A 59 2.78 -17.05 -8.28
C GLN A 59 3.19 -15.74 -8.90
N LYS A 60 3.77 -15.84 -10.08
CA LYS A 60 4.22 -14.71 -10.89
C LYS A 60 3.23 -14.49 -12.03
N GLN A 61 3.15 -13.26 -12.49
CA GLN A 61 2.34 -12.88 -13.65
C GLN A 61 0.85 -13.18 -13.46
N LEU A 62 0.33 -12.90 -12.27
CA LEU A 62 -1.11 -12.97 -12.03
C LEU A 62 -1.80 -11.74 -12.58
N ALA A 63 -2.97 -11.94 -13.19
CA ALA A 63 -3.85 -10.83 -13.51
C ALA A 63 -4.34 -10.14 -12.23
N SER A 64 -4.66 -8.86 -12.33
CA SER A 64 -5.08 -8.05 -11.18
C SER A 64 -6.21 -8.70 -10.38
N LEU A 65 -7.22 -9.24 -11.05
CA LEU A 65 -8.34 -9.89 -10.39
C LEU A 65 -7.90 -11.11 -9.59
N GLN A 66 -7.04 -11.93 -10.18
CA GLN A 66 -6.52 -13.14 -9.51
C GLN A 66 -5.64 -12.79 -8.31
N ALA A 67 -4.78 -11.78 -8.45
CA ALA A 67 -3.94 -11.31 -7.37
C ALA A 67 -4.78 -10.80 -6.19
N ASN A 68 -5.80 -10.02 -6.50
CA ASN A 68 -6.72 -9.48 -5.49
C ASN A 68 -7.47 -10.61 -4.76
N GLN A 69 -7.95 -11.60 -5.51
CA GLN A 69 -8.64 -12.75 -4.93
C GLN A 69 -7.74 -13.58 -4.02
N GLN A 70 -6.49 -13.78 -4.40
CA GLN A 70 -5.53 -14.52 -3.59
C GLN A 70 -5.30 -13.86 -2.24
N LEU A 71 -5.11 -12.55 -2.24
CA LEU A 71 -4.92 -11.81 -1.00
C LEU A 71 -6.20 -11.81 -0.15
N GLN A 72 -7.35 -11.67 -0.79
CA GLN A 72 -8.64 -11.72 -0.11
C GLN A 72 -8.87 -13.06 0.58
N LEU A 73 -8.52 -14.15 -0.08
CA LEU A 73 -8.62 -15.49 0.51
C LEU A 73 -7.70 -15.64 1.72
N PHE A 74 -6.50 -15.11 1.65
CA PHE A 74 -5.58 -15.12 2.78
C PHE A 74 -6.17 -14.36 3.97
N PHE A 75 -6.73 -13.17 3.75
CA PHE A 75 -7.36 -12.39 4.79
C PHE A 75 -8.49 -13.16 5.45
N SER A 76 -9.33 -13.82 4.65
CA SER A 76 -10.46 -14.62 5.18
C SER A 76 -9.97 -15.83 5.96
N ASN A 77 -9.02 -16.60 5.39
CA ASN A 77 -8.54 -17.84 5.98
C ASN A 77 -7.79 -17.61 7.30
N LYS A 78 -7.09 -16.51 7.41
CA LYS A 78 -6.28 -16.18 8.58
C LYS A 78 -6.95 -15.17 9.50
N ASN A 79 -8.18 -14.79 9.23
CA ASN A 79 -8.95 -13.84 10.03
C ASN A 79 -8.18 -12.55 10.26
N ILE A 80 -7.68 -11.98 9.18
CA ILE A 80 -6.96 -10.71 9.24
C ILE A 80 -7.96 -9.61 9.52
N VAL A 81 -7.74 -8.85 10.59
CA VAL A 81 -8.64 -7.79 11.05
C VAL A 81 -8.05 -6.40 10.92
N GLY A 82 -6.80 -6.30 10.55
CA GLY A 82 -6.16 -4.99 10.42
C GLY A 82 -4.82 -5.05 9.72
N PHE A 83 -4.38 -3.88 9.31
CA PHE A 83 -3.07 -3.66 8.72
C PHE A 83 -2.41 -2.49 9.42
N GLU A 84 -1.13 -2.64 9.74
CA GLU A 84 -0.32 -1.63 10.41
C GLU A 84 0.94 -1.38 9.57
N LYS A 85 1.04 -0.19 9.01
CA LYS A 85 2.21 0.19 8.22
C LYS A 85 3.40 0.40 9.14
N SER A 86 4.53 -0.24 8.85
CA SER A 86 5.77 -0.10 9.61
C SER A 86 6.73 0.88 8.98
N ALA A 87 6.85 0.86 7.65
CA ALA A 87 7.79 1.72 6.94
C ALA A 87 7.34 1.94 5.49
N GLU A 88 7.81 3.03 4.95
CA GLU A 88 7.60 3.37 3.54
C GLU A 88 8.89 3.97 3.01
N ARG A 89 9.31 3.52 1.84
CA ARG A 89 10.55 3.97 1.22
C ARG A 89 10.34 4.17 -0.27
N LYS A 90 10.75 5.32 -0.77
CA LYS A 90 10.66 5.64 -2.20
C LYS A 90 12.04 5.72 -2.81
N LEU A 91 12.25 4.98 -3.89
CA LEU A 91 13.48 4.97 -4.67
C LEU A 91 13.12 5.21 -6.14
N GLY A 92 13.33 6.44 -6.62
CA GLY A 92 12.90 6.82 -7.96
C GLY A 92 11.39 6.75 -8.09
N THR A 93 10.89 5.93 -9.00
CA THR A 93 9.46 5.71 -9.21
C THR A 93 8.93 4.46 -8.49
N THR A 94 9.79 3.78 -7.74
CA THR A 94 9.43 2.57 -6.99
C THR A 94 9.19 2.92 -5.53
N ILE A 95 8.09 2.42 -4.98
CA ILE A 95 7.73 2.64 -3.58
C ILE A 95 7.66 1.28 -2.90
N TYR A 96 8.33 1.17 -1.75
CA TYR A 96 8.30 -0.02 -0.89
C TYR A 96 7.51 0.31 0.35
N ILE A 97 6.50 -0.50 0.65
CA ILE A 97 5.74 -0.38 1.90
C ILE A 97 5.85 -1.70 2.63
N THR A 98 6.23 -1.64 3.90
CA THR A 98 6.24 -2.80 4.78
C THR A 98 5.30 -2.56 5.95
N GLY A 99 4.75 -3.65 6.45
CA GLY A 99 3.84 -3.56 7.58
C GLY A 99 3.50 -4.93 8.14
N LYS A 100 2.47 -4.94 8.96
CA LYS A 100 1.99 -6.15 9.61
C LYS A 100 0.51 -6.33 9.38
N LEU A 101 0.12 -7.55 9.09
CA LEU A 101 -1.27 -7.96 9.05
C LEU A 101 -1.61 -8.56 10.41
N LEU A 102 -2.69 -8.06 11.00
CA LEU A 102 -3.08 -8.38 12.36
C LEU A 102 -4.20 -9.40 12.35
N SER A 103 -4.00 -10.49 13.09
CA SER A 103 -4.98 -11.50 13.35
C SER A 103 -5.04 -11.79 14.84
N ALA A 104 -6.16 -12.31 15.33
CA ALA A 104 -6.29 -12.70 16.73
C ALA A 104 -5.27 -13.77 17.12
N GLN A 105 -4.80 -14.56 16.16
CA GLN A 105 -3.95 -15.74 16.40
C GLN A 105 -2.48 -15.49 16.07
N ALA A 106 -2.18 -14.58 15.16
CA ALA A 106 -0.84 -14.38 14.66
C ALA A 106 -0.65 -13.00 14.04
N LYS A 107 0.61 -12.65 13.81
CA LYS A 107 0.98 -11.47 13.04
C LYS A 107 1.77 -11.93 11.82
N TYR A 108 1.47 -11.35 10.68
CA TYR A 108 2.17 -11.65 9.44
C TYR A 108 2.87 -10.39 8.96
N ASN A 109 4.05 -10.53 8.40
CA ASN A 109 4.74 -9.41 7.75
C ASN A 109 4.27 -9.32 6.31
N ILE A 110 3.98 -8.12 5.87
CA ILE A 110 3.63 -7.86 4.47
C ILE A 110 4.57 -6.83 3.88
N SER A 111 5.03 -7.09 2.67
CA SER A 111 5.84 -6.16 1.89
C SER A 111 5.18 -5.94 0.55
N MET A 112 5.06 -4.69 0.15
CA MET A 112 4.46 -4.30 -1.11
C MET A 112 5.45 -3.51 -1.95
N LEU A 113 5.52 -3.85 -3.22
CA LEU A 113 6.28 -3.11 -4.21
C LEU A 113 5.30 -2.39 -5.12
N LEU A 114 5.40 -1.07 -5.16
CA LEU A 114 4.53 -0.24 -5.97
C LEU A 114 5.34 0.47 -7.04
N GLN A 115 4.73 0.69 -8.19
CA GLN A 115 5.32 1.45 -9.28
C GLN A 115 4.50 2.69 -9.54
N GLU A 116 5.16 3.84 -9.54
CA GLU A 116 4.54 5.12 -9.85
C GLU A 116 4.59 5.38 -11.35
N SER A 117 3.47 5.84 -11.92
CA SER A 117 3.37 6.21 -13.31
C SER A 117 2.45 7.42 -13.44
N LYS A 118 2.23 7.89 -14.66
CA LYS A 118 1.30 9.00 -14.93
C LYS A 118 -0.13 8.69 -14.50
N LYS A 119 -0.49 7.42 -14.45
CA LYS A 119 -1.83 6.97 -14.04
C LYS A 119 -1.98 6.85 -12.53
N GLY A 120 -0.89 6.98 -11.78
CA GLY A 120 -0.87 6.81 -10.34
C GLY A 120 0.03 5.67 -9.93
N ILE A 121 -0.16 5.15 -8.71
CA ILE A 121 0.61 4.01 -8.22
C ILE A 121 -0.10 2.70 -8.55
N ALA A 122 0.71 1.67 -8.79
CA ALA A 122 0.19 0.32 -9.05
C ALA A 122 0.98 -0.70 -8.25
N ILE A 123 0.28 -1.68 -7.68
CA ILE A 123 0.91 -2.77 -6.95
C ILE A 123 1.46 -3.77 -7.95
N VAL A 124 2.79 -3.97 -7.94
CA VAL A 124 3.44 -4.94 -8.82
C VAL A 124 3.82 -6.21 -8.10
N SER A 125 3.92 -6.17 -6.77
CA SER A 125 4.28 -7.35 -6.00
C SER A 125 3.80 -7.21 -4.56
N ILE A 126 3.30 -8.31 -4.00
CA ILE A 126 3.01 -8.43 -2.57
C ILE A 126 3.63 -9.71 -2.05
N ARG A 127 4.32 -9.60 -0.92
CA ARG A 127 4.88 -10.73 -0.19
C ARG A 127 4.36 -10.74 1.24
N VAL A 128 3.84 -11.89 1.67
CA VAL A 128 3.36 -12.11 3.04
C VAL A 128 4.16 -13.26 3.66
N ASN A 129 4.77 -13.00 4.82
CA ASN A 129 5.56 -13.99 5.55
C ASN A 129 4.96 -14.29 6.92
#